data_b221e3d96a6e6b18ae28bdf0155bd566
#
_entry.id   b221e3d96a6e6b18ae28bdf0155bd566
#
_cell.length_a   1.000
_cell.length_b   1.000
_cell.length_c   1.000
_cell.angle_alpha   90.00
_cell.angle_beta   90.00
_cell.angle_gamma   90.00
#
_symmetry.space_group_name_H-M   'P 1'
#
loop_
_entity.id
_entity.type
_entity.pdbx_description
1 polymer ?
#
loop_
_entity_poly.entity_id
_entity_poly.type
_entity_poly.pdbx_seq_one_letter_code
_entity_poly.pdbx_strand_id
1 'polypeptide(L)'
;MKGASAAVAIAVKDWTRFARQPFLMVISVVIPLVFIFFYSLIIPVSNNNPIMVADLDGGPVSSRLIETMRTIHSEEGPYYDVRTTDATAALEAFDDGDALAVIVIPEGFSDAAEAGSAQVELRLNNINSDYSKNLRLRLDDAVRQLDDGLAQP
;
A
#
# COMPACT_ATOMS: atom_id res chain seq x y z
N MET A 1 28.01 -25.24 35.21
CA MET A 1 29.04 -24.22 34.84
C MET A 1 30.00 -24.69 33.72
N LYS A 2 30.10 -26.00 33.39
CA LYS A 2 31.00 -26.47 32.30
C LYS A 2 30.54 -26.17 30.87
N GLY A 3 29.24 -25.91 30.64
CA GLY A 3 28.71 -25.60 29.30
C GLY A 3 29.03 -24.18 28.80
N ALA A 4 29.07 -23.20 29.70
CA ALA A 4 29.36 -21.80 29.32
C ALA A 4 30.82 -21.61 28.87
N SER A 5 31.76 -22.29 29.49
CA SER A 5 33.18 -22.26 29.11
C SER A 5 33.45 -22.92 27.76
N ALA A 6 32.72 -23.99 27.43
CA ALA A 6 32.81 -24.63 26.12
C ALA A 6 32.23 -23.74 25.00
N ALA A 7 31.09 -23.07 25.24
CA ALA A 7 30.48 -22.16 24.28
C ALA A 7 31.38 -20.95 23.99
N VAL A 8 32.00 -20.36 25.01
CA VAL A 8 32.98 -19.27 24.86
C VAL A 8 34.21 -19.72 24.07
N ALA A 9 34.75 -20.90 24.36
CA ALA A 9 35.90 -21.43 23.63
C ALA A 9 35.59 -21.66 22.13
N ILE A 10 34.40 -22.16 21.80
CA ILE A 10 33.94 -22.31 20.41
C ILE A 10 33.80 -20.95 19.75
N ALA A 11 33.16 -19.98 20.40
CA ALA A 11 32.98 -18.64 19.87
C ALA A 11 34.32 -17.93 19.59
N VAL A 12 35.29 -18.04 20.49
CA VAL A 12 36.62 -17.45 20.29
C VAL A 12 37.36 -18.17 19.14
N LYS A 13 37.27 -19.49 19.04
CA LYS A 13 37.85 -20.23 17.92
C LYS A 13 37.25 -19.83 16.58
N ASP A 14 35.92 -19.71 16.49
CA ASP A 14 35.22 -19.33 15.28
C ASP A 14 35.55 -17.88 14.91
N TRP A 15 35.61 -16.96 15.90
CA TRP A 15 36.04 -15.59 15.70
C TRP A 15 37.46 -15.49 15.13
N THR A 16 38.42 -16.21 15.70
CA THR A 16 39.82 -16.21 15.22
C THR A 16 39.94 -16.80 13.82
N ARG A 17 39.13 -17.80 13.49
CA ARG A 17 39.07 -18.37 12.14
C ARG A 17 38.47 -17.39 11.13
N PHE A 18 37.39 -16.72 11.55
CA PHE A 18 36.71 -15.70 10.75
C PHE A 18 37.62 -14.47 10.48
N ALA A 19 38.34 -14.01 11.52
CA ALA A 19 39.28 -12.89 11.40
C ALA A 19 40.50 -13.18 10.48
N ARG A 20 40.83 -14.47 10.27
CA ARG A 20 41.86 -14.89 9.32
C ARG A 20 41.41 -14.96 7.85
N GLN A 21 40.10 -14.77 7.61
CA GLN A 21 39.52 -14.78 6.28
C GLN A 21 38.90 -13.38 5.98
N PRO A 22 39.71 -12.36 5.71
CA PRO A 22 39.24 -10.98 5.56
C PRO A 22 38.20 -10.83 4.43
N PHE A 23 38.27 -11.68 3.43
CA PHE A 23 37.29 -11.69 2.33
C PHE A 23 35.89 -12.10 2.81
N LEU A 24 35.76 -13.11 3.67
CA LEU A 24 34.47 -13.52 4.25
C LEU A 24 33.93 -12.47 5.21
N MET A 25 34.79 -11.79 5.96
CA MET A 25 34.39 -10.68 6.82
C MET A 25 33.81 -9.54 6.00
N VAL A 26 34.47 -9.13 4.94
CA VAL A 26 33.99 -8.05 4.05
C VAL A 26 32.65 -8.43 3.44
N ILE A 27 32.51 -9.65 2.91
CA ILE A 27 31.26 -10.09 2.29
C ILE A 27 30.12 -10.14 3.32
N SER A 28 30.34 -10.64 4.52
CA SER A 28 29.31 -10.75 5.55
C SER A 28 28.78 -9.41 6.05
N VAL A 29 29.55 -8.34 5.88
CA VAL A 29 29.13 -6.97 6.20
C VAL A 29 28.57 -6.26 4.97
N VAL A 30 29.25 -6.41 3.82
CA VAL A 30 28.86 -5.69 2.59
C VAL A 30 27.53 -6.18 2.04
N ILE A 31 27.26 -7.50 2.06
CA ILE A 31 26.01 -8.04 1.53
C ILE A 31 24.79 -7.48 2.28
N PRO A 32 24.69 -7.53 3.62
CA PRO A 32 23.56 -6.92 4.32
C PRO A 32 23.43 -5.41 4.08
N LEU A 33 24.54 -4.68 4.00
CA LEU A 33 24.51 -3.24 3.71
C LEU A 33 23.97 -2.95 2.31
N VAL A 34 24.36 -3.74 1.32
CA VAL A 34 23.83 -3.65 -0.06
C VAL A 34 22.33 -3.92 -0.06
N PHE A 35 21.86 -4.95 0.67
CA PHE A 35 20.43 -5.22 0.80
C PHE A 35 19.69 -4.07 1.47
N ILE A 36 20.19 -3.55 2.59
CA ILE A 36 19.59 -2.40 3.27
C ILE A 36 19.51 -1.19 2.36
N PHE A 37 20.57 -0.92 1.59
CA PHE A 37 20.60 0.16 0.62
C PHE A 37 19.53 0.00 -0.46
N PHE A 38 19.42 -1.18 -1.08
CA PHE A 38 18.39 -1.43 -2.09
C PHE A 38 16.98 -1.39 -1.49
N TYR A 39 16.76 -1.96 -0.31
CA TYR A 39 15.47 -1.87 0.37
C TYR A 39 15.10 -0.43 0.70
N SER A 40 16.05 0.40 1.14
CA SER A 40 15.82 1.83 1.39
C SER A 40 15.41 2.62 0.14
N LEU A 41 15.81 2.16 -1.06
CA LEU A 41 15.38 2.76 -2.32
C LEU A 41 13.97 2.29 -2.75
N ILE A 42 13.59 1.06 -2.38
CA ILE A 42 12.33 0.44 -2.79
C ILE A 42 11.16 0.88 -1.88
N ILE A 43 11.40 1.02 -0.58
CA ILE A 43 10.36 1.37 0.40
C ILE A 43 9.63 2.70 0.08
N PRO A 44 10.29 3.80 -0.29
CA PRO A 44 9.61 5.04 -0.65
C PRO A 44 8.71 4.92 -1.89
N VAL A 45 9.06 4.04 -2.83
CA VAL A 45 8.26 3.79 -4.04
C VAL A 45 6.97 3.04 -3.69
N SER A 46 6.96 2.28 -2.59
CA SER A 46 5.82 1.48 -2.16
C SER A 46 4.71 2.30 -1.48
N ASN A 47 4.99 3.53 -1.04
CA ASN A 47 4.05 4.35 -0.26
C ASN A 47 3.27 5.38 -1.08
N ASN A 48 3.50 5.49 -2.36
CA ASN A 48 2.80 6.44 -3.23
C ASN A 48 2.07 5.69 -4.36
N ASN A 49 1.10 4.88 -3.98
CA ASN A 49 0.38 4.02 -4.90
C ASN A 49 -0.65 4.85 -5.71
N PRO A 50 -0.45 5.06 -7.01
CA PRO A 50 -1.37 5.85 -7.81
C PRO A 50 -2.69 5.11 -7.99
N ILE A 51 -3.78 5.75 -7.57
CA ILE A 51 -5.16 5.31 -7.78
C ILE A 51 -5.87 6.37 -8.63
N MET A 52 -6.43 5.93 -9.73
CA MET A 52 -7.28 6.79 -10.55
C MET A 52 -8.74 6.64 -10.11
N VAL A 53 -9.40 7.78 -9.95
CA VAL A 53 -10.82 7.84 -9.60
C VAL A 53 -11.56 8.58 -10.71
N ALA A 54 -12.48 7.89 -11.36
CA ALA A 54 -13.41 8.45 -12.31
C ALA A 54 -14.75 8.66 -11.59
N ASP A 55 -15.06 9.92 -11.28
CA ASP A 55 -16.31 10.32 -10.65
C ASP A 55 -17.31 10.74 -11.70
N LEU A 56 -18.28 9.88 -12.00
CA LEU A 56 -19.36 10.16 -12.96
C LEU A 56 -20.60 10.76 -12.26
N ASP A 57 -20.66 10.68 -10.92
CA ASP A 57 -21.75 11.21 -10.12
C ASP A 57 -21.60 12.72 -9.88
N GLY A 58 -20.38 13.15 -9.51
CA GLY A 58 -20.08 14.54 -9.17
C GLY A 58 -20.87 15.09 -7.99
N GLY A 59 -21.49 14.22 -7.20
CA GLY A 59 -22.36 14.56 -6.09
C GLY A 59 -21.61 14.79 -4.77
N PRO A 60 -22.35 15.16 -3.72
CA PRO A 60 -21.74 15.44 -2.42
C PRO A 60 -21.21 14.18 -1.75
N VAL A 61 -21.82 13.01 -1.98
CA VAL A 61 -21.42 11.75 -1.36
C VAL A 61 -20.19 11.19 -2.08
N SER A 62 -20.14 11.25 -3.42
CA SER A 62 -18.96 10.86 -4.20
C SER A 62 -17.74 11.70 -3.82
N SER A 63 -17.91 13.01 -3.70
CA SER A 63 -16.85 13.93 -3.27
C SER A 63 -16.35 13.60 -1.87
N ARG A 64 -17.23 13.24 -0.93
CA ARG A 64 -16.85 12.82 0.44
C ARG A 64 -16.11 11.49 0.42
N LEU A 65 -16.50 10.53 -0.43
CA LEU A 65 -15.80 9.26 -0.58
C LEU A 65 -14.35 9.50 -1.05
N ILE A 66 -14.17 10.33 -2.09
CA ILE A 66 -12.84 10.66 -2.61
C ILE A 66 -11.98 11.32 -1.54
N GLU A 67 -12.55 12.27 -0.77
CA GLU A 67 -11.83 12.94 0.30
C GLU A 67 -11.46 11.95 1.43
N THR A 68 -12.36 11.07 1.82
CA THR A 68 -12.08 10.01 2.79
C THR A 68 -10.92 9.14 2.34
N MET A 69 -10.87 8.77 1.07
CA MET A 69 -9.75 8.00 0.52
C MET A 69 -8.42 8.77 0.56
N ARG A 70 -8.43 10.08 0.33
CA ARG A 70 -7.24 10.94 0.43
C ARG A 70 -6.72 11.07 1.86
N THR A 71 -7.60 10.97 2.84
CA THR A 71 -7.24 11.07 4.27
C THR A 71 -6.71 9.77 4.86
N ILE A 72 -6.71 8.65 4.11
CA ILE A 72 -6.13 7.40 4.57
C ILE A 72 -4.60 7.53 4.59
N HIS A 73 -4.04 7.63 5.79
CA HIS A 73 -2.62 7.78 6.03
C HIS A 73 -2.03 6.53 6.69
N SER A 74 -0.77 6.25 6.36
CA SER A 74 0.10 5.38 7.16
C SER A 74 0.97 6.24 8.09
N GLU A 75 1.75 5.60 8.96
CA GLU A 75 2.74 6.32 9.79
C GLU A 75 3.78 7.10 8.96
N GLU A 76 3.95 6.75 7.68
CA GLU A 76 4.95 7.30 6.76
C GLU A 76 4.38 8.32 5.75
N GLY A 77 3.06 8.56 5.76
CA GLY A 77 2.41 9.52 4.85
C GLY A 77 1.13 8.97 4.18
N PRO A 78 0.65 9.64 3.11
CA PRO A 78 -0.53 9.19 2.39
C PRO A 78 -0.32 7.78 1.82
N TYR A 79 -1.28 6.90 2.08
CA TYR A 79 -1.20 5.52 1.60
C TYR A 79 -1.47 5.42 0.10
N TYR A 80 -2.30 6.33 -0.42
CA TYR A 80 -2.70 6.38 -1.82
C TYR A 80 -2.45 7.76 -2.42
N ASP A 81 -1.97 7.80 -3.65
CA ASP A 81 -1.98 8.98 -4.50
C ASP A 81 -3.28 8.99 -5.32
N VAL A 82 -4.33 9.56 -4.74
CA VAL A 82 -5.67 9.58 -5.35
C VAL A 82 -5.77 10.72 -6.36
N ARG A 83 -5.81 10.36 -7.64
CA ARG A 83 -5.95 11.28 -8.77
C ARG A 83 -7.35 11.15 -9.37
N THR A 84 -8.05 12.27 -9.46
CA THR A 84 -9.38 12.31 -10.08
C THR A 84 -9.22 12.66 -11.56
N THR A 85 -9.85 11.89 -12.44
CA THR A 85 -9.81 12.09 -13.90
C THR A 85 -11.10 11.57 -14.52
N ASP A 86 -11.26 11.72 -15.84
CA ASP A 86 -12.35 11.06 -16.56
C ASP A 86 -12.12 9.54 -16.70
N ALA A 87 -13.21 8.81 -16.99
CA ALA A 87 -13.16 7.36 -17.03
C ALA A 87 -12.23 6.80 -18.12
N THR A 88 -12.09 7.48 -19.25
CA THR A 88 -11.24 7.04 -20.35
C THR A 88 -9.79 7.16 -19.97
N ALA A 89 -9.38 8.35 -19.48
CA ALA A 89 -8.01 8.56 -19.02
C ALA A 89 -7.63 7.69 -17.81
N ALA A 90 -8.59 7.39 -16.91
CA ALA A 90 -8.37 6.46 -15.81
C ALA A 90 -8.05 5.04 -16.30
N LEU A 91 -8.80 4.56 -17.30
CA LEU A 91 -8.59 3.23 -17.87
C LEU A 91 -7.32 3.15 -18.70
N GLU A 92 -6.99 4.19 -19.49
CA GLU A 92 -5.71 4.26 -20.22
C GLU A 92 -4.52 4.20 -19.25
N ALA A 93 -4.52 5.01 -18.18
CA ALA A 93 -3.47 4.97 -17.18
C ALA A 93 -3.34 3.61 -16.48
N PHE A 94 -4.43 2.88 -16.32
CA PHE A 94 -4.42 1.53 -15.76
C PHE A 94 -3.84 0.50 -16.74
N ASP A 95 -4.21 0.57 -18.01
CA ASP A 95 -3.73 -0.34 -19.05
C ASP A 95 -2.24 -0.10 -19.35
N ASP A 96 -1.78 1.14 -19.26
CA ASP A 96 -0.36 1.53 -19.40
C ASP A 96 0.48 1.16 -18.17
N GLY A 97 -0.17 0.80 -17.05
CA GLY A 97 0.50 0.45 -15.79
C GLY A 97 0.89 1.65 -14.92
N ASP A 98 0.43 2.86 -15.26
CA ASP A 98 0.66 4.09 -14.52
C ASP A 98 -0.27 4.21 -13.30
N ALA A 99 -1.30 3.38 -13.23
CA ALA A 99 -2.19 3.26 -12.09
C ALA A 99 -2.27 1.81 -11.58
N LEU A 100 -2.26 1.63 -10.27
CA LEU A 100 -2.41 0.32 -9.64
C LEU A 100 -3.88 -0.09 -9.48
N ALA A 101 -4.76 0.89 -9.43
CA ALA A 101 -6.19 0.68 -9.33
C ALA A 101 -6.97 1.80 -10.03
N VAL A 102 -8.14 1.45 -10.53
CA VAL A 102 -9.15 2.39 -11.00
C VAL A 102 -10.43 2.18 -10.22
N ILE A 103 -10.98 3.28 -9.71
CA ILE A 103 -12.29 3.31 -9.07
C ILE A 103 -13.20 4.14 -9.94
N VAL A 104 -14.30 3.55 -10.39
CA VAL A 104 -15.34 4.26 -11.11
C VAL A 104 -16.55 4.43 -10.21
N ILE A 105 -16.90 5.66 -9.91
CA ILE A 105 -18.10 6.03 -9.17
C ILE A 105 -19.20 6.30 -10.21
N PRO A 106 -20.25 5.46 -10.26
CA PRO A 106 -21.28 5.59 -11.30
C PRO A 106 -22.18 6.80 -11.08
N GLU A 107 -22.86 7.23 -12.14
CA GLU A 107 -23.93 8.24 -12.04
C GLU A 107 -25.01 7.78 -11.05
N GLY A 108 -25.54 8.70 -10.24
CA GLY A 108 -26.54 8.41 -9.22
C GLY A 108 -26.01 7.72 -7.98
N PHE A 109 -24.68 7.68 -7.80
CA PHE A 109 -24.05 7.10 -6.61
C PHE A 109 -24.52 7.78 -5.32
N SER A 110 -24.64 9.11 -5.31
CA SER A 110 -25.08 9.85 -4.13
C SER A 110 -26.51 9.48 -3.72
N ASP A 111 -27.43 9.36 -4.68
CA ASP A 111 -28.80 8.94 -4.40
C ASP A 111 -28.88 7.47 -3.93
N ALA A 112 -28.08 6.61 -4.55
CA ALA A 112 -27.98 5.21 -4.14
C ALA A 112 -27.38 5.03 -2.74
N ALA A 113 -26.45 5.89 -2.33
CA ALA A 113 -25.88 5.90 -0.99
C ALA A 113 -26.91 6.29 0.07
N GLU A 114 -27.73 7.29 -0.22
CA GLU A 114 -28.85 7.67 0.66
C GLU A 114 -29.88 6.54 0.80
N ALA A 115 -30.01 5.70 -0.22
CA ALA A 115 -30.89 4.52 -0.20
C ALA A 115 -30.21 3.27 0.39
N GLY A 116 -28.94 3.33 0.82
CA GLY A 116 -28.18 2.20 1.37
C GLY A 116 -27.82 1.14 0.32
N SER A 117 -27.72 1.52 -0.96
CA SER A 117 -27.44 0.60 -2.08
C SER A 117 -26.31 1.03 -2.99
N ALA A 118 -25.45 1.94 -2.52
CA ALA A 118 -24.34 2.45 -3.30
C ALA A 118 -23.33 1.36 -3.68
N GLN A 119 -22.86 1.42 -4.91
CA GLN A 119 -21.84 0.53 -5.45
C GLN A 119 -20.81 1.32 -6.25
N VAL A 120 -19.56 0.90 -6.18
CA VAL A 120 -18.46 1.42 -7.00
C VAL A 120 -17.83 0.28 -7.79
N GLU A 121 -17.38 0.56 -9.00
CA GLU A 121 -16.59 -0.39 -9.77
C GLU A 121 -15.12 -0.24 -9.38
N LEU A 122 -14.48 -1.32 -8.98
CA LEU A 122 -13.06 -1.36 -8.63
C LEU A 122 -12.32 -2.30 -9.58
N ARG A 123 -11.38 -1.76 -10.36
CA ARG A 123 -10.43 -2.52 -11.17
C ARG A 123 -9.07 -2.48 -10.50
N LEU A 124 -8.47 -3.66 -10.35
CA LEU A 124 -7.19 -3.85 -9.67
C LEU A 124 -6.21 -4.52 -10.61
N ASN A 125 -5.01 -4.00 -10.68
CA ASN A 125 -3.90 -4.68 -11.31
C ASN A 125 -3.43 -5.81 -10.37
N ASN A 126 -3.63 -7.06 -10.79
CA ASN A 126 -3.47 -8.26 -9.94
C ASN A 126 -1.99 -8.65 -9.69
N ILE A 127 -1.04 -7.72 -9.88
CA ILE A 127 0.40 -7.98 -9.70
C ILE A 127 0.74 -8.11 -8.20
N ASN A 128 -0.05 -7.50 -7.30
CA ASN A 128 0.19 -7.55 -5.86
C ASN A 128 -1.12 -7.89 -5.12
N SER A 129 -1.26 -9.15 -4.72
CA SER A 129 -2.46 -9.66 -4.05
C SER A 129 -2.72 -9.00 -2.68
N ASP A 130 -1.66 -8.65 -1.96
CA ASP A 130 -1.78 -8.04 -0.63
C ASP A 130 -2.26 -6.59 -0.73
N TYR A 131 -1.75 -5.85 -1.73
CA TYR A 131 -2.23 -4.51 -2.04
C TYR A 131 -3.71 -4.50 -2.42
N SER A 132 -4.11 -5.39 -3.34
CA SER A 132 -5.49 -5.51 -3.82
C SER A 132 -6.46 -5.84 -2.69
N LYS A 133 -6.06 -6.73 -1.77
CA LYS A 133 -6.85 -7.08 -0.59
C LYS A 133 -6.99 -5.90 0.38
N ASN A 134 -5.90 -5.21 0.66
CA ASN A 134 -5.90 -4.05 1.56
C ASN A 134 -6.74 -2.91 1.00
N LEU A 135 -6.64 -2.64 -0.30
CA LEU A 135 -7.44 -1.59 -0.95
C LEU A 135 -8.94 -1.92 -0.87
N ARG A 136 -9.34 -3.17 -1.16
CA ARG A 136 -10.74 -3.60 -1.03
C ARG A 136 -11.28 -3.41 0.38
N LEU A 137 -10.52 -3.86 1.39
CA LEU A 137 -10.96 -3.73 2.80
C LEU A 137 -11.12 -2.26 3.20
N ARG A 138 -10.20 -1.39 2.79
CA ARG A 138 -10.27 0.04 3.12
C ARG A 138 -11.38 0.77 2.36
N LEU A 139 -11.63 0.37 1.11
CA LEU A 139 -12.75 0.91 0.34
C LEU A 139 -14.10 0.49 0.95
N ASP A 140 -14.24 -0.79 1.33
CA ASP A 140 -15.42 -1.28 2.05
C ASP A 140 -15.63 -0.51 3.36
N ASP A 141 -14.57 -0.26 4.13
CA ASP A 141 -14.66 0.51 5.37
C ASP A 141 -15.05 1.97 5.10
N ALA A 142 -14.53 2.58 4.04
CA ALA A 142 -14.87 3.95 3.66
C ALA A 142 -16.36 4.05 3.25
N VAL A 143 -16.86 3.11 2.45
CA VAL A 143 -18.27 3.07 2.06
C VAL A 143 -19.18 2.86 3.28
N ARG A 144 -18.84 1.94 4.19
CA ARG A 144 -19.60 1.72 5.43
C ARG A 144 -19.62 2.95 6.33
N GLN A 145 -18.51 3.67 6.45
CA GLN A 145 -18.47 4.91 7.23
C GLN A 145 -19.38 6.01 6.63
N LEU A 146 -19.51 6.03 5.29
CA LEU A 146 -20.45 6.92 4.63
C LEU A 146 -21.90 6.52 4.93
N ASP A 147 -22.25 5.25 4.84
CA ASP A 147 -23.59 4.73 5.14
C ASP A 147 -23.96 5.03 6.59
N ASP A 148 -23.06 4.77 7.55
CA ASP A 148 -23.27 5.06 8.97
C ASP A 148 -23.40 6.57 9.24
N GLY A 149 -22.66 7.40 8.52
CA GLY A 149 -22.72 8.86 8.61
C GLY A 149 -23.98 9.46 8.01
N LEU A 150 -24.59 8.82 7.03
CA LEU A 150 -25.86 9.22 6.41
C LEU A 150 -27.07 8.73 7.22
N ALA A 151 -26.93 7.64 7.98
CA ALA A 151 -27.98 7.06 8.82
C ALA A 151 -28.16 7.76 10.18
N GLN A 152 -27.29 8.70 10.54
CA GLN A 152 -27.42 9.47 11.80
C GLN A 152 -28.22 10.76 11.53
N PRO A 153 -29.38 10.95 12.21
CA PRO A 153 -30.23 12.13 12.07
C PRO A 153 -29.59 13.40 12.66
#